data_db9641f1090c8a2f39d2ba029fc8f22b
#
_entry.id   db9641f1090c8a2f39d2ba029fc8f22b
#
_cell.length_a   1.000
_cell.length_b   1.000
_cell.length_c   1.000
_cell.angle_alpha   90.00
_cell.angle_beta   90.00
_cell.angle_gamma   90.00
#
_symmetry.space_group_name_H-M   'P 1'
#
loop_
_entity.id
_entity.type
_entity.pdbx_description
1 polymer ?
#
loop_
_entity_poly.entity_id
_entity_poly.type
_entity_poly.pdbx_seq_one_letter_code
_entity_poly.pdbx_strand_id
1 'polypeptide(L)'
;MKYVSLLASFVVGLFAGLGEKLNSALFGFMVKTGAIACAAPMRSTDFRPIVEPILNQFFDGVYDQRKDEWKQVFREVNATIERAYFEEPVGYGFGAAPELPDGMPVTYQQGGVLFNKRYTYKVFGLAFALTKILVEDGDHINIGSTFSKHLAQSLIETKELRCANVLNRAFNSSYLMGDGIALSSASHPIIGGTFSNILATNAALSQTSLEQMLIQIRKAVDNNGKRIRLQGRKLVVSPDNVFQAEVLLKSVLRAGTANNDINPIKSTSNTVDSDPAVLSRLTSSTAWWVSTDAPEGAKLIVRRKLTKSMEGDFESDSVRYKATERYIEGITDVRCLYGTPGA
;
A
#
# COMPACT_ATOMS: atom_id res chain seq x y z
N MET A 1 2.54 12.10 50.18
CA MET A 1 1.35 12.97 50.18
C MET A 1 0.99 13.59 51.56
N LYS A 2 1.24 12.96 52.72
CA LYS A 2 0.94 13.54 54.03
C LYS A 2 1.76 14.77 54.44
N TYR A 3 2.98 14.91 53.93
CA TYR A 3 3.86 16.06 54.30
C TYR A 3 3.57 17.34 53.49
N VAL A 4 2.97 17.25 52.33
CA VAL A 4 2.63 18.42 51.50
C VAL A 4 1.36 19.11 52.06
N SER A 5 0.40 18.36 52.62
CA SER A 5 -0.79 18.93 53.23
C SER A 5 -0.49 19.62 54.57
N LEU A 6 0.51 19.14 55.34
CA LEU A 6 0.94 19.75 56.57
C LEU A 6 1.70 21.08 56.37
N LEU A 7 2.50 21.17 55.32
CA LEU A 7 3.20 22.41 54.95
C LEU A 7 2.21 23.46 54.42
N ALA A 8 1.20 23.08 53.68
CA ALA A 8 0.18 23.99 53.18
C ALA A 8 -0.68 24.57 54.33
N SER A 9 -1.07 23.76 55.33
CA SER A 9 -1.82 24.24 56.49
C SER A 9 -0.97 25.11 57.45
N PHE A 10 0.35 24.86 57.54
CA PHE A 10 1.26 25.67 58.38
C PHE A 10 1.49 27.06 57.75
N VAL A 11 1.62 27.13 56.42
CA VAL A 11 1.78 28.38 55.67
C VAL A 11 0.53 29.23 55.75
N VAL A 12 -0.66 28.63 55.61
CA VAL A 12 -1.93 29.36 55.72
C VAL A 12 -2.16 29.90 57.17
N GLY A 13 -1.78 29.15 58.19
CA GLY A 13 -1.89 29.58 59.60
C GLY A 13 -0.92 30.73 59.97
N LEU A 14 0.25 30.80 59.35
CA LEU A 14 1.25 31.83 59.65
C LEU A 14 0.88 33.19 59.03
N PHE A 15 0.07 33.22 58.02
CA PHE A 15 -0.30 34.44 57.26
C PHE A 15 -1.66 35.03 57.65
N ALA A 16 -2.45 34.36 58.44
CA ALA A 16 -3.77 34.86 58.89
C ALA A 16 -3.70 36.12 59.77
N GLY A 17 -2.52 36.52 60.29
CA GLY A 17 -2.31 37.68 61.08
C GLY A 17 -1.56 38.87 60.47
N LEU A 18 -1.13 38.72 59.20
CA LEU A 18 -0.38 39.76 58.49
C LEU A 18 -1.30 40.46 57.46
N GLY A 19 -1.51 41.75 57.66
CA GLY A 19 -2.48 42.53 56.94
C GLY A 19 -2.33 42.52 55.40
N GLU A 20 -3.38 42.98 54.70
CA GLU A 20 -3.58 42.94 53.22
C GLU A 20 -2.38 43.40 52.38
N LYS A 21 -1.53 44.27 52.90
CA LYS A 21 -0.34 44.78 52.21
C LYS A 21 0.76 43.72 52.00
N LEU A 22 0.90 42.76 52.91
CA LEU A 22 1.86 41.66 52.76
C LEU A 22 1.36 40.61 51.76
N ASN A 23 0.05 40.37 51.75
CA ASN A 23 -0.55 39.45 50.79
C ASN A 23 -0.41 39.94 49.35
N SER A 24 -0.54 41.24 49.10
CA SER A 24 -0.36 41.81 47.75
C SER A 24 1.13 41.77 47.31
N ALA A 25 2.07 41.97 48.25
CA ALA A 25 3.50 41.85 47.97
C ALA A 25 3.95 40.40 47.68
N LEU A 26 3.40 39.45 48.42
CA LEU A 26 3.67 38.03 48.24
C LEU A 26 3.06 37.49 46.92
N PHE A 27 1.84 37.94 46.61
CA PHE A 27 1.17 37.63 45.36
C PHE A 27 1.94 38.21 44.14
N GLY A 28 2.42 39.47 44.27
CA GLY A 28 3.28 40.08 43.24
C GLY A 28 4.64 39.41 43.08
N PHE A 29 5.22 38.87 44.19
CA PHE A 29 6.44 38.09 44.15
C PHE A 29 6.21 36.71 43.49
N MET A 30 5.14 36.01 43.83
CA MET A 30 4.78 34.74 43.23
C MET A 30 4.49 34.85 41.72
N VAL A 31 3.89 35.94 41.27
CA VAL A 31 3.70 36.24 39.84
C VAL A 31 5.03 36.48 39.13
N LYS A 32 5.95 37.21 39.78
CA LYS A 32 7.29 37.50 39.23
C LYS A 32 8.20 36.26 39.18
N THR A 33 8.04 35.32 40.12
CA THR A 33 8.84 34.09 40.16
C THR A 33 8.26 32.97 39.31
N GLY A 34 7.14 33.20 38.57
CA GLY A 34 6.49 32.19 37.78
C GLY A 34 5.78 31.09 38.55
N ALA A 35 5.69 31.25 39.90
CA ALA A 35 5.03 30.28 40.78
C ALA A 35 3.50 30.28 40.65
N ILE A 36 2.93 31.40 40.17
CA ILE A 36 1.56 31.48 39.67
C ILE A 36 1.67 31.84 38.19
N ALA A 37 1.56 30.85 37.36
CA ALA A 37 1.31 31.10 35.96
C ALA A 37 -0.02 31.85 35.87
N CYS A 38 0.03 33.17 35.58
CA CYS A 38 -1.17 33.82 35.08
C CYS A 38 -1.64 32.97 33.92
N ALA A 39 -2.87 32.46 33.99
CA ALA A 39 -3.46 31.73 32.91
C ALA A 39 -3.46 32.64 31.68
N ALA A 40 -2.39 32.55 30.88
CA ALA A 40 -2.40 33.14 29.57
C ALA A 40 -3.60 32.52 28.82
N PRO A 41 -4.39 33.34 28.12
CA PRO A 41 -5.51 32.78 27.38
C PRO A 41 -4.99 31.66 26.52
N MET A 42 -5.59 30.47 26.64
CA MET A 42 -5.25 29.32 25.84
C MET A 42 -5.33 29.71 24.36
N ARG A 43 -4.22 29.75 23.69
CA ARG A 43 -4.16 30.03 22.25
C ARG A 43 -4.46 28.75 21.50
N SER A 44 -4.91 28.84 20.26
CA SER A 44 -5.12 27.69 19.36
C SER A 44 -3.87 26.80 19.25
N THR A 45 -2.68 27.39 19.43
CA THR A 45 -1.38 26.67 19.50
C THR A 45 -1.24 25.81 20.76
N ASP A 46 -1.92 26.12 21.84
CA ASP A 46 -1.84 25.41 23.13
C ASP A 46 -2.70 24.14 23.15
N PHE A 47 -3.69 24.06 22.25
CA PHE A 47 -4.51 22.87 22.03
C PHE A 47 -3.81 21.78 21.24
N ARG A 48 -2.83 22.14 20.39
CA ARG A 48 -2.10 21.21 19.55
C ARG A 48 -1.50 20.04 20.34
N PRO A 49 -0.76 20.23 21.45
CA PRO A 49 -0.15 19.14 22.19
C PRO A 49 -1.16 18.21 22.87
N ILE A 50 -2.41 18.62 23.04
CA ILE A 50 -3.46 17.82 23.69
C ILE A 50 -4.30 17.06 22.64
N VAL A 51 -4.73 17.74 21.60
CA VAL A 51 -5.67 17.20 20.60
C VAL A 51 -4.95 16.36 19.54
N GLU A 52 -3.76 16.75 19.11
CA GLU A 52 -3.00 16.03 18.08
C GLU A 52 -2.71 14.56 18.44
N PRO A 53 -2.27 14.20 19.67
CA PRO A 53 -2.06 12.81 20.03
C PRO A 53 -3.34 11.98 20.02
N ILE A 54 -4.46 12.56 20.44
CA ILE A 54 -5.78 11.90 20.47
C ILE A 54 -6.24 11.59 19.05
N LEU A 55 -6.19 12.57 18.14
CA LEU A 55 -6.55 12.38 16.74
C LEU A 55 -5.64 11.37 16.05
N ASN A 56 -4.33 11.41 16.35
CA ASN A 56 -3.37 10.44 15.85
C ASN A 56 -3.68 9.02 16.31
N GLN A 57 -4.07 8.82 17.57
CA GLN A 57 -4.43 7.51 18.09
C GLN A 57 -5.67 6.93 17.38
N PHE A 58 -6.70 7.73 17.17
CA PHE A 58 -7.90 7.30 16.43
C PHE A 58 -7.59 7.00 14.96
N PHE A 59 -6.72 7.78 14.34
CA PHE A 59 -6.28 7.56 12.98
C PHE A 59 -5.53 6.23 12.86
N ASP A 60 -4.51 6.01 13.70
CA ASP A 60 -3.68 4.81 13.68
C ASP A 60 -4.51 3.55 14.00
N GLY A 61 -5.46 3.65 14.93
CA GLY A 61 -6.36 2.55 15.25
C GLY A 61 -7.17 2.03 14.06
N VAL A 62 -7.51 2.88 13.10
CA VAL A 62 -8.20 2.47 11.86
C VAL A 62 -7.21 2.09 10.78
N TYR A 63 -6.13 2.84 10.63
CA TYR A 63 -5.15 2.66 9.57
C TYR A 63 -4.41 1.33 9.71
N ASP A 64 -4.03 0.94 10.92
CA ASP A 64 -3.25 -0.27 11.18
C ASP A 64 -4.11 -1.54 11.29
N GLN A 65 -5.38 -1.41 11.67
CA GLN A 65 -6.26 -2.58 11.88
C GLN A 65 -6.80 -3.19 10.58
N ARG A 66 -6.88 -2.42 9.51
CA ARG A 66 -7.42 -2.91 8.25
C ARG A 66 -6.37 -3.74 7.51
N LYS A 67 -6.78 -4.94 7.08
CA LYS A 67 -5.97 -5.76 6.17
C LYS A 67 -5.98 -5.13 4.79
N ASP A 68 -4.81 -4.77 4.30
CA ASP A 68 -4.62 -4.23 2.96
C ASP A 68 -4.80 -5.35 1.91
N GLU A 69 -5.82 -5.25 1.07
CA GLU A 69 -6.09 -6.21 -0.02
C GLU A 69 -4.95 -6.17 -1.05
N TRP A 70 -4.44 -4.98 -1.37
CA TRP A 70 -3.39 -4.79 -2.36
C TRP A 70 -2.08 -5.52 -2.02
N LYS A 71 -1.75 -5.71 -0.73
CA LYS A 71 -0.55 -6.44 -0.27
C LYS A 71 -0.53 -7.92 -0.69
N GLN A 72 -1.68 -8.45 -1.08
CA GLN A 72 -1.76 -9.84 -1.56
C GLN A 72 -1.13 -10.00 -2.95
N VAL A 73 -1.03 -8.91 -3.73
CA VAL A 73 -0.53 -8.89 -5.11
C VAL A 73 0.70 -8.01 -5.25
N PHE A 74 0.72 -6.85 -4.59
CA PHE A 74 1.80 -5.86 -4.68
C PHE A 74 2.71 -5.96 -3.46
N ARG A 75 4.02 -5.92 -3.72
CA ARG A 75 5.04 -5.83 -2.67
C ARG A 75 5.33 -4.36 -2.36
N GLU A 76 5.36 -4.00 -1.09
CA GLU A 76 5.80 -2.68 -0.66
C GLU A 76 7.34 -2.59 -0.74
N VAL A 77 7.83 -1.55 -1.40
CA VAL A 77 9.25 -1.26 -1.55
C VAL A 77 9.51 0.18 -1.10
N ASN A 78 10.39 0.36 -0.13
CA ASN A 78 10.80 1.69 0.28
C ASN A 78 11.89 2.22 -0.66
N ALA A 79 11.69 3.45 -1.16
CA ALA A 79 12.66 4.09 -2.01
C ALA A 79 13.92 4.49 -1.22
N THR A 80 15.06 3.93 -1.57
CA THR A 80 16.34 4.20 -0.92
C THR A 80 16.98 5.50 -1.42
N ILE A 81 16.72 5.89 -2.68
CA ILE A 81 17.35 7.04 -3.33
C ILE A 81 16.45 8.26 -3.26
N GLU A 82 17.00 9.42 -2.89
CA GLU A 82 16.28 10.69 -2.77
C GLU A 82 16.10 11.42 -4.10
N ARG A 83 15.35 10.79 -5.04
CA ARG A 83 14.99 11.38 -6.33
C ARG A 83 13.50 11.61 -6.44
N ALA A 84 13.09 12.45 -7.40
CA ALA A 84 11.67 12.67 -7.71
C ALA A 84 11.00 11.49 -8.40
N TYR A 85 11.78 10.55 -8.87
CA TYR A 85 11.34 9.38 -9.63
C TYR A 85 12.15 8.14 -9.22
N PHE A 86 11.60 6.98 -9.50
CA PHE A 86 12.26 5.68 -9.41
C PHE A 86 12.43 5.13 -10.81
N GLU A 87 13.61 4.63 -11.13
CA GLU A 87 13.93 4.00 -12.41
C GLU A 87 14.39 2.57 -12.19
N GLU A 88 13.90 1.70 -13.03
CA GLU A 88 14.22 0.29 -13.00
C GLU A 88 14.54 -0.19 -14.41
N PRO A 89 15.82 -0.54 -14.67
CA PRO A 89 16.23 -1.09 -15.94
C PRO A 89 15.80 -2.56 -16.06
N VAL A 90 15.20 -2.93 -17.17
CA VAL A 90 14.94 -4.32 -17.52
C VAL A 90 16.04 -4.76 -18.47
N GLY A 91 16.89 -5.66 -17.97
CA GLY A 91 18.04 -6.16 -18.70
C GLY A 91 17.78 -7.49 -19.40
N TYR A 92 18.69 -7.84 -20.26
CA TYR A 92 18.83 -9.18 -20.79
C TYR A 92 20.25 -9.70 -20.49
N GLY A 93 20.35 -10.97 -20.14
CA GLY A 93 21.61 -11.61 -19.82
C GLY A 93 22.20 -12.35 -21.03
N PHE A 94 22.83 -13.49 -20.77
CA PHE A 94 23.48 -14.31 -21.80
C PHE A 94 22.56 -15.42 -22.30
N GLY A 95 22.79 -15.84 -23.54
CA GLY A 95 22.18 -17.02 -24.14
C GLY A 95 22.61 -18.33 -23.45
N ALA A 96 22.25 -19.48 -24.02
CA ALA A 96 22.81 -20.76 -23.60
C ALA A 96 24.31 -20.82 -23.90
N ALA A 97 25.11 -21.38 -22.98
CA ALA A 97 26.52 -21.56 -23.25
C ALA A 97 26.71 -22.60 -24.42
N PRO A 98 27.45 -22.26 -25.48
CA PRO A 98 27.80 -23.24 -26.49
C PRO A 98 28.78 -24.27 -25.94
N GLU A 99 28.83 -25.44 -26.57
CA GLU A 99 29.88 -26.43 -26.33
C GLU A 99 31.24 -25.84 -26.69
N LEU A 100 32.23 -26.06 -25.83
CA LEU A 100 33.60 -25.61 -26.04
C LEU A 100 34.47 -26.83 -26.42
N PRO A 101 34.79 -27.04 -27.71
CA PRO A 101 35.73 -28.07 -28.11
C PRO A 101 37.14 -27.78 -27.60
N ASP A 102 37.92 -28.82 -27.37
CA ASP A 102 39.30 -28.70 -26.88
C ASP A 102 40.14 -27.82 -27.82
N GLY A 103 40.88 -26.88 -27.21
CA GLY A 103 41.71 -25.90 -27.94
C GLY A 103 41.00 -24.72 -28.58
N MET A 104 39.68 -24.60 -28.47
CA MET A 104 38.93 -23.46 -29.02
C MET A 104 38.77 -22.32 -27.98
N PRO A 105 38.76 -21.05 -28.46
CA PRO A 105 38.56 -19.91 -27.56
C PRO A 105 37.11 -19.83 -27.07
N VAL A 106 36.91 -19.33 -25.85
CA VAL A 106 35.59 -19.08 -25.26
C VAL A 106 34.83 -18.03 -26.06
N THR A 107 33.54 -18.25 -26.30
CA THR A 107 32.65 -17.30 -26.97
C THR A 107 32.23 -16.18 -25.97
N TYR A 108 32.47 -14.93 -26.35
CA TYR A 108 32.05 -13.77 -25.58
C TYR A 108 30.63 -13.35 -25.98
N GLN A 109 29.77 -13.18 -25.03
CA GLN A 109 28.44 -12.61 -25.21
C GLN A 109 28.28 -11.36 -24.30
N GLN A 110 27.53 -10.37 -24.77
CA GLN A 110 27.26 -9.16 -24.02
C GLN A 110 25.79 -9.17 -23.59
N GLY A 111 25.55 -8.89 -22.30
CA GLY A 111 24.25 -8.51 -21.78
C GLY A 111 23.99 -7.01 -21.98
N GLY A 112 22.76 -6.58 -21.85
CA GLY A 112 22.39 -5.17 -22.00
C GLY A 112 21.06 -4.83 -21.36
N VAL A 113 20.64 -3.59 -21.54
CA VAL A 113 19.34 -3.10 -21.07
C VAL A 113 18.38 -3.07 -22.26
N LEU A 114 17.22 -3.70 -22.10
CA LEU A 114 16.18 -3.74 -23.13
C LEU A 114 15.38 -2.43 -23.11
N PHE A 115 14.91 -2.04 -21.94
CA PHE A 115 14.23 -0.76 -21.70
C PHE A 115 14.40 -0.32 -20.24
N ASN A 116 14.12 0.95 -19.98
CA ASN A 116 14.15 1.51 -18.65
C ASN A 116 12.77 2.07 -18.29
N LYS A 117 12.18 1.59 -17.20
CA LYS A 117 10.88 2.09 -16.72
C LYS A 117 11.08 3.14 -15.66
N ARG A 118 10.51 4.33 -15.89
CA ARG A 118 10.52 5.43 -14.93
C ARG A 118 9.15 5.56 -14.26
N TYR A 119 9.16 5.66 -12.92
CA TYR A 119 8.01 5.86 -12.07
C TYR A 119 8.13 7.20 -11.35
N THR A 120 7.23 8.16 -11.64
CA THR A 120 7.22 9.46 -10.98
C THR A 120 6.32 9.40 -9.76
N TYR A 121 6.88 9.71 -8.59
CA TYR A 121 6.14 9.69 -7.34
C TYR A 121 5.03 10.73 -7.31
N LYS A 122 3.85 10.32 -6.82
CA LYS A 122 2.70 11.19 -6.60
C LYS A 122 2.50 11.40 -5.11
N VAL A 123 2.03 12.60 -4.74
CA VAL A 123 1.64 12.91 -3.36
C VAL A 123 0.13 12.75 -3.25
N PHE A 124 -0.28 12.03 -2.23
CA PHE A 124 -1.69 11.87 -1.86
C PHE A 124 -1.87 12.45 -0.47
N GLY A 125 -2.92 13.20 -0.27
CA GLY A 125 -3.21 13.79 1.01
C GLY A 125 -4.60 14.35 1.07
N LEU A 126 -5.12 14.37 2.29
CA LEU A 126 -6.42 14.94 2.60
C LEU A 126 -6.32 15.63 3.96
N ALA A 127 -7.16 16.62 4.19
CA ALA A 127 -7.20 17.39 5.41
C ALA A 127 -8.65 17.71 5.80
N PHE A 128 -8.87 17.96 7.09
CA PHE A 128 -10.09 18.54 7.59
C PHE A 128 -9.76 19.69 8.55
N ALA A 129 -10.73 20.58 8.74
CA ALA A 129 -10.61 21.69 9.68
C ALA A 129 -11.68 21.58 10.76
N LEU A 130 -11.31 21.93 11.99
CA LEU A 130 -12.21 22.08 13.13
C LEU A 130 -12.26 23.56 13.49
N THR A 131 -13.45 24.13 13.57
CA THR A 131 -13.62 25.54 13.94
C THR A 131 -13.40 25.73 15.45
N LYS A 132 -13.02 26.93 15.84
CA LYS A 132 -12.82 27.29 17.26
C LYS A 132 -14.09 27.11 18.09
N ILE A 133 -15.24 27.48 17.53
CA ILE A 133 -16.54 27.31 18.20
C ILE A 133 -16.77 25.84 18.55
N LEU A 134 -16.52 24.94 17.62
CA LEU A 134 -16.66 23.50 17.88
C LEU A 134 -15.70 23.00 18.98
N VAL A 135 -14.53 23.62 19.08
CA VAL A 135 -13.56 23.31 20.12
C VAL A 135 -14.01 23.85 21.48
N GLU A 136 -14.58 25.04 21.52
CA GLU A 136 -15.10 25.67 22.73
C GLU A 136 -16.34 24.95 23.28
N ASP A 137 -17.22 24.45 22.41
CA ASP A 137 -18.43 23.71 22.78
C ASP A 137 -18.14 22.28 23.28
N GLY A 138 -16.89 21.81 23.23
CA GLY A 138 -16.46 20.52 23.75
C GLY A 138 -16.69 19.31 22.84
N ASP A 139 -17.35 19.46 21.69
CA ASP A 139 -17.66 18.36 20.76
C ASP A 139 -16.49 17.98 19.85
N HIS A 140 -15.39 18.73 19.92
CA HIS A 140 -14.22 18.53 19.05
C HIS A 140 -13.58 17.13 19.16
N ILE A 141 -13.66 16.49 20.33
CA ILE A 141 -13.10 15.14 20.53
C ILE A 141 -13.93 14.11 19.76
N ASN A 142 -15.24 14.14 19.86
CA ASN A 142 -16.14 13.19 19.21
C ASN A 142 -16.14 13.37 17.68
N ILE A 143 -16.34 14.59 17.21
CA ILE A 143 -16.38 14.93 15.80
C ILE A 143 -14.99 14.79 15.18
N GLY A 144 -13.95 15.29 15.84
CA GLY A 144 -12.56 15.18 15.39
C GLY A 144 -12.10 13.73 15.29
N SER A 145 -12.45 12.88 16.27
CA SER A 145 -12.14 11.44 16.22
C SER A 145 -12.82 10.74 15.04
N THR A 146 -14.08 11.08 14.76
CA THR A 146 -14.83 10.55 13.61
C THR A 146 -14.20 10.97 12.29
N PHE A 147 -13.87 12.25 12.13
CA PHE A 147 -13.21 12.75 10.91
C PHE A 147 -11.80 12.19 10.74
N SER A 148 -11.06 11.98 11.84
CA SER A 148 -9.74 11.33 11.79
C SER A 148 -9.84 9.88 11.28
N LYS A 149 -10.85 9.13 11.72
CA LYS A 149 -11.13 7.77 11.22
C LYS A 149 -11.51 7.78 9.74
N HIS A 150 -12.36 8.70 9.30
CA HIS A 150 -12.73 8.85 7.88
C HIS A 150 -11.54 9.25 7.02
N LEU A 151 -10.65 10.10 7.52
CA LEU A 151 -9.41 10.47 6.85
C LEU A 151 -8.50 9.26 6.64
N ALA A 152 -8.33 8.41 7.67
CA ALA A 152 -7.58 7.17 7.58
C ALA A 152 -8.18 6.22 6.55
N GLN A 153 -9.50 6.00 6.59
CA GLN A 153 -10.22 5.17 5.61
C GLN A 153 -10.05 5.66 4.19
N SER A 154 -10.11 6.98 3.96
CA SER A 154 -9.94 7.58 2.63
C SER A 154 -8.53 7.36 2.06
N LEU A 155 -7.48 7.44 2.88
CA LEU A 155 -6.11 7.17 2.45
C LEU A 155 -5.88 5.69 2.14
N ILE A 156 -6.42 4.79 2.95
CA ILE A 156 -6.40 3.34 2.67
C ILE A 156 -7.12 3.06 1.35
N GLU A 157 -8.33 3.60 1.19
CA GLU A 157 -9.13 3.43 -0.04
C GLU A 157 -8.39 3.93 -1.28
N THR A 158 -7.67 5.05 -1.16
CA THR A 158 -6.86 5.58 -2.26
C THR A 158 -5.77 4.60 -2.68
N LYS A 159 -5.08 3.93 -1.74
CA LYS A 159 -4.07 2.90 -2.06
C LYS A 159 -4.69 1.69 -2.75
N GLU A 160 -5.80 1.18 -2.20
CA GLU A 160 -6.52 0.05 -2.79
C GLU A 160 -6.96 0.35 -4.21
N LEU A 161 -7.59 1.51 -4.42
CA LEU A 161 -8.04 1.95 -5.72
C LEU A 161 -6.88 2.11 -6.72
N ARG A 162 -5.75 2.69 -6.27
CA ARG A 162 -4.58 2.89 -7.12
C ARG A 162 -3.97 1.55 -7.57
N CYS A 163 -3.79 0.61 -6.67
CA CYS A 163 -3.27 -0.73 -6.98
C CYS A 163 -4.24 -1.51 -7.88
N ALA A 164 -5.54 -1.51 -7.57
CA ALA A 164 -6.55 -2.15 -8.39
C ALA A 164 -6.62 -1.55 -9.81
N ASN A 165 -6.43 -0.24 -9.96
CA ASN A 165 -6.45 0.42 -11.27
C ASN A 165 -5.31 -0.02 -12.20
N VAL A 166 -4.20 -0.52 -11.68
CA VAL A 166 -3.16 -1.15 -12.53
C VAL A 166 -3.72 -2.37 -13.24
N LEU A 167 -4.51 -3.19 -12.52
CA LEU A 167 -5.15 -4.38 -13.07
C LEU A 167 -6.36 -4.03 -13.95
N ASN A 168 -7.20 -3.09 -13.52
CA ASN A 168 -8.35 -2.63 -14.30
C ASN A 168 -7.95 -2.10 -15.70
N ARG A 169 -6.70 -1.62 -15.83
CA ARG A 169 -6.13 -1.08 -17.07
C ARG A 169 -5.22 -2.08 -17.78
N ALA A 170 -5.09 -3.29 -17.26
CA ALA A 170 -4.10 -4.27 -17.76
C ALA A 170 -4.25 -4.60 -19.24
N PHE A 171 -5.49 -4.63 -19.76
CA PHE A 171 -5.79 -4.93 -21.16
C PHE A 171 -5.93 -3.69 -22.05
N ASN A 172 -5.80 -2.49 -21.47
CA ASN A 172 -6.03 -1.25 -22.21
C ASN A 172 -4.72 -0.73 -22.85
N SER A 173 -4.69 -0.66 -24.16
CA SER A 173 -3.56 -0.18 -24.96
C SER A 173 -3.18 1.30 -24.76
N SER A 174 -4.01 2.08 -24.08
CA SER A 174 -3.66 3.46 -23.71
C SER A 174 -2.73 3.55 -22.50
N TYR A 175 -2.56 2.46 -21.74
CA TYR A 175 -1.69 2.38 -20.55
C TYR A 175 -0.52 1.45 -20.80
N LEU A 176 0.56 2.03 -21.33
CA LEU A 176 1.74 1.29 -21.76
C LEU A 176 2.70 1.00 -20.61
N MET A 177 3.26 -0.21 -20.60
CA MET A 177 4.36 -0.59 -19.74
C MET A 177 5.71 -0.05 -20.26
N GLY A 178 6.81 -0.47 -19.67
CA GLY A 178 8.15 -0.04 -20.09
C GLY A 178 8.56 -0.50 -21.48
N ASP A 179 7.97 -1.59 -21.93
CA ASP A 179 8.15 -2.19 -23.26
C ASP A 179 7.27 -1.56 -24.35
N GLY A 180 6.46 -0.55 -24.01
CA GLY A 180 5.57 0.13 -24.93
C GLY A 180 4.27 -0.62 -25.25
N ILE A 181 3.94 -1.66 -24.48
CA ILE A 181 2.73 -2.49 -24.66
C ILE A 181 1.89 -2.48 -23.37
N ALA A 182 0.60 -2.83 -23.47
CA ALA A 182 -0.27 -2.99 -22.30
C ALA A 182 0.24 -4.10 -21.38
N LEU A 183 -0.08 -4.02 -20.09
CA LEU A 183 0.38 -4.98 -19.08
C LEU A 183 0.07 -6.43 -19.45
N SER A 184 -1.14 -6.70 -19.93
CA SER A 184 -1.57 -8.02 -20.36
C SER A 184 -1.73 -8.00 -21.88
N SER A 185 -0.84 -8.68 -22.60
CA SER A 185 -0.78 -8.71 -24.06
C SER A 185 -0.22 -10.03 -24.58
N ALA A 186 -0.55 -10.33 -25.83
CA ALA A 186 -0.02 -11.50 -26.53
C ALA A 186 1.38 -11.29 -27.14
N SER A 187 1.90 -10.04 -27.15
CA SER A 187 3.03 -9.66 -28.02
C SER A 187 4.08 -8.79 -27.31
N HIS A 188 4.44 -9.13 -26.07
CA HIS A 188 5.55 -8.45 -25.37
C HIS A 188 6.88 -8.71 -26.08
N PRO A 189 7.65 -7.67 -26.43
CA PRO A 189 8.89 -7.82 -27.16
C PRO A 189 10.00 -8.47 -26.31
N ILE A 190 10.70 -9.42 -26.90
CA ILE A 190 11.92 -10.01 -26.37
C ILE A 190 12.95 -10.06 -27.50
N ILE A 191 14.21 -10.38 -27.17
CA ILE A 191 15.24 -10.53 -28.19
C ILE A 191 14.90 -11.72 -29.07
N GLY A 192 14.71 -11.45 -30.39
CA GLY A 192 14.42 -12.48 -31.37
C GLY A 192 12.97 -12.98 -31.40
N GLY A 193 12.04 -12.30 -30.74
CA GLY A 193 10.63 -12.71 -30.79
C GLY A 193 9.71 -11.94 -29.87
N THR A 194 8.60 -12.57 -29.53
CA THR A 194 7.62 -12.05 -28.60
C THR A 194 7.19 -13.12 -27.59
N PHE A 195 6.71 -12.73 -26.41
CA PHE A 195 6.06 -13.63 -25.51
C PHE A 195 4.65 -13.11 -25.14
N SER A 196 3.79 -14.01 -24.70
CA SER A 196 2.42 -13.71 -24.30
C SER A 196 2.24 -13.97 -22.79
N ASN A 197 1.56 -13.05 -22.08
CA ASN A 197 1.10 -13.23 -20.71
C ASN A 197 -0.45 -13.28 -20.62
N ILE A 198 -1.12 -13.51 -21.76
CA ILE A 198 -2.55 -13.75 -21.83
C ILE A 198 -2.82 -15.13 -22.46
N LEU A 199 -4.03 -15.67 -22.18
CA LEU A 199 -4.48 -16.87 -22.87
C LEU A 199 -4.65 -16.62 -24.38
N ALA A 200 -4.38 -17.63 -25.20
CA ALA A 200 -4.59 -17.56 -26.64
C ALA A 200 -6.06 -17.28 -27.00
N THR A 201 -6.98 -17.78 -26.20
CA THR A 201 -8.42 -17.50 -26.30
C THR A 201 -8.91 -17.01 -24.95
N ASN A 202 -9.60 -15.88 -24.94
CA ASN A 202 -10.19 -15.35 -23.71
C ASN A 202 -11.18 -16.35 -23.16
N ALA A 203 -11.13 -16.59 -21.85
CA ALA A 203 -11.97 -17.56 -21.18
C ALA A 203 -12.32 -17.09 -19.77
N ALA A 204 -13.56 -17.36 -19.37
CA ALA A 204 -14.00 -17.20 -17.99
C ALA A 204 -13.20 -18.15 -17.07
N LEU A 205 -13.19 -17.85 -15.79
CA LEU A 205 -12.50 -18.67 -14.79
C LEU A 205 -13.13 -20.06 -14.74
N SER A 206 -12.34 -21.05 -15.12
CA SER A 206 -12.71 -22.47 -15.09
C SER A 206 -11.46 -23.31 -14.78
N GLN A 207 -11.66 -24.57 -14.46
CA GLN A 207 -10.54 -25.46 -14.22
C GLN A 207 -9.62 -25.56 -15.43
N THR A 208 -10.20 -25.74 -16.63
CA THR A 208 -9.44 -25.88 -17.88
C THR A 208 -8.68 -24.60 -18.23
N SER A 209 -9.31 -23.43 -18.09
CA SER A 209 -8.64 -22.15 -18.38
C SER A 209 -7.51 -21.86 -17.39
N LEU A 210 -7.69 -22.19 -16.10
CA LEU A 210 -6.65 -22.05 -15.09
C LEU A 210 -5.48 -23.01 -15.33
N GLU A 211 -5.75 -24.27 -15.69
CA GLU A 211 -4.72 -25.25 -16.06
C GLU A 211 -3.90 -24.77 -17.27
N GLN A 212 -4.54 -24.23 -18.30
CA GLN A 212 -3.87 -23.66 -19.46
C GLN A 212 -2.98 -22.47 -19.09
N MET A 213 -3.46 -21.57 -18.24
CA MET A 213 -2.67 -20.44 -17.74
C MET A 213 -1.42 -20.91 -16.98
N LEU A 214 -1.58 -21.91 -16.11
CA LEU A 214 -0.44 -22.46 -15.35
C LEU A 214 0.58 -23.16 -16.26
N ILE A 215 0.13 -23.84 -17.31
CA ILE A 215 1.01 -24.41 -18.33
C ILE A 215 1.78 -23.30 -19.06
N GLN A 216 1.10 -22.19 -19.41
CA GLN A 216 1.72 -21.05 -20.05
C GLN A 216 2.80 -20.41 -19.17
N ILE A 217 2.52 -20.21 -17.87
CA ILE A 217 3.48 -19.70 -16.87
C ILE A 217 4.73 -20.60 -16.82
N ARG A 218 4.55 -21.91 -16.76
CA ARG A 218 5.68 -22.86 -16.77
C ARG A 218 6.50 -22.87 -18.04
N LYS A 219 5.88 -22.43 -19.16
CA LYS A 219 6.55 -22.27 -20.46
C LYS A 219 7.15 -20.89 -20.66
N ALA A 220 7.11 -20.01 -19.66
CA ALA A 220 7.62 -18.66 -19.74
C ALA A 220 9.10 -18.62 -20.17
N VAL A 221 9.45 -17.58 -20.90
CA VAL A 221 10.79 -17.33 -21.39
C VAL A 221 11.34 -16.00 -20.84
N ASP A 222 12.66 -15.92 -20.72
CA ASP A 222 13.35 -14.67 -20.37
C ASP A 222 13.43 -13.72 -21.59
N ASN A 223 14.13 -12.60 -21.41
CA ASN A 223 14.31 -11.62 -22.48
C ASN A 223 15.21 -12.12 -23.62
N ASN A 224 15.91 -13.25 -23.46
CA ASN A 224 16.71 -13.92 -24.47
C ASN A 224 16.01 -15.14 -25.10
N GLY A 225 14.74 -15.37 -24.77
CA GLY A 225 13.99 -16.53 -25.26
C GLY A 225 14.33 -17.87 -24.57
N LYS A 226 15.16 -17.86 -23.50
CA LYS A 226 15.41 -19.05 -22.68
C LYS A 226 14.23 -19.31 -21.74
N ARG A 227 13.89 -20.57 -21.54
CA ARG A 227 12.87 -20.96 -20.57
C ARG A 227 13.34 -20.67 -19.14
N ILE A 228 12.47 -20.03 -18.38
CA ILE A 228 12.66 -19.76 -16.96
C ILE A 228 11.65 -20.57 -16.14
N ARG A 229 12.03 -20.89 -14.90
CA ARG A 229 11.17 -21.62 -13.97
C ARG A 229 10.27 -20.66 -13.24
N LEU A 230 9.22 -20.16 -13.90
CA LEU A 230 8.17 -19.40 -13.22
C LEU A 230 7.07 -20.32 -12.67
N GLN A 231 6.54 -19.95 -11.53
CA GLN A 231 5.45 -20.63 -10.88
C GLN A 231 4.32 -19.65 -10.58
N GLY A 232 3.07 -20.08 -10.80
CA GLY A 232 1.91 -19.35 -10.33
C GLY A 232 1.89 -19.36 -8.79
N ARG A 233 1.67 -18.21 -8.18
CA ARG A 233 1.64 -18.08 -6.72
C ARG A 233 0.22 -17.84 -6.22
N LYS A 234 -0.50 -16.91 -6.79
CA LYS A 234 -1.80 -16.51 -6.28
C LYS A 234 -2.77 -16.19 -7.40
N LEU A 235 -3.98 -16.70 -7.27
CA LEU A 235 -5.09 -16.38 -8.17
C LEU A 235 -5.71 -15.05 -7.71
N VAL A 236 -5.80 -14.09 -8.61
CA VAL A 236 -6.35 -12.74 -8.34
C VAL A 236 -7.69 -12.62 -9.04
N VAL A 237 -8.73 -12.33 -8.29
CA VAL A 237 -10.12 -12.30 -8.77
C VAL A 237 -10.91 -11.11 -8.21
N SER A 238 -11.98 -10.76 -8.92
CA SER A 238 -13.02 -9.87 -8.41
C SER A 238 -13.87 -10.57 -7.34
N PRO A 239 -14.63 -9.84 -6.53
CA PRO A 239 -15.58 -10.42 -5.57
C PRO A 239 -16.60 -11.37 -6.22
N ASP A 240 -16.98 -11.13 -7.48
CA ASP A 240 -17.93 -11.95 -8.22
C ASP A 240 -17.44 -13.39 -8.44
N ASN A 241 -16.13 -13.58 -8.60
CA ASN A 241 -15.51 -14.86 -8.90
C ASN A 241 -14.95 -15.59 -7.66
N VAL A 242 -15.17 -15.09 -6.45
CA VAL A 242 -14.59 -15.65 -5.21
C VAL A 242 -15.00 -17.09 -5.00
N PHE A 243 -16.30 -17.39 -5.06
CA PHE A 243 -16.80 -18.74 -4.81
C PHE A 243 -16.29 -19.74 -5.86
N GLN A 244 -16.23 -19.32 -7.13
CA GLN A 244 -15.67 -20.13 -8.19
C GLN A 244 -14.18 -20.40 -7.96
N ALA A 245 -13.41 -19.38 -7.57
CA ALA A 245 -11.98 -19.51 -7.24
C ALA A 245 -11.78 -20.47 -6.05
N GLU A 246 -12.58 -20.36 -5.00
CA GLU A 246 -12.49 -21.25 -3.85
C GLU A 246 -12.78 -22.71 -4.20
N VAL A 247 -13.82 -22.98 -5.00
CA VAL A 247 -14.12 -24.33 -5.48
C VAL A 247 -12.95 -24.90 -6.27
N LEU A 248 -12.32 -24.11 -7.16
CA LEU A 248 -11.19 -24.56 -7.98
C LEU A 248 -9.93 -24.81 -7.16
N LEU A 249 -9.65 -23.99 -6.14
CA LEU A 249 -8.40 -24.09 -5.37
C LEU A 249 -8.50 -25.06 -4.19
N LYS A 250 -9.68 -25.15 -3.55
CA LYS A 250 -9.84 -25.92 -2.29
C LYS A 250 -10.42 -27.33 -2.51
N SER A 251 -11.13 -27.57 -3.61
CA SER A 251 -11.72 -28.90 -3.88
C SER A 251 -10.64 -29.98 -4.05
N VAL A 252 -10.83 -31.10 -3.42
CA VAL A 252 -9.93 -32.27 -3.57
C VAL A 252 -10.25 -33.02 -4.86
N LEU A 253 -11.51 -33.09 -5.21
CA LEU A 253 -12.00 -33.73 -6.42
C LEU A 253 -12.42 -32.68 -7.44
N ARG A 254 -12.40 -33.06 -8.71
CA ARG A 254 -12.80 -32.22 -9.81
C ARG A 254 -14.30 -31.89 -9.68
N ALA A 255 -14.63 -30.61 -9.59
CA ALA A 255 -16.01 -30.17 -9.50
C ALA A 255 -16.77 -30.47 -10.82
N GLY A 256 -17.98 -31.07 -10.71
CA GLY A 256 -18.84 -31.32 -11.86
C GLY A 256 -18.53 -32.59 -12.66
N THR A 257 -17.67 -33.49 -12.16
CA THR A 257 -17.43 -34.81 -12.77
C THR A 257 -18.06 -35.92 -11.93
N ALA A 258 -18.66 -36.90 -12.61
CA ALA A 258 -19.26 -38.10 -11.95
C ALA A 258 -18.20 -39.14 -11.51
N ASN A 259 -16.96 -39.03 -11.98
CA ASN A 259 -15.93 -40.08 -11.88
C ASN A 259 -14.96 -39.92 -10.71
N ASN A 260 -15.21 -39.02 -9.75
CA ASN A 260 -14.29 -38.74 -8.63
C ASN A 260 -12.84 -38.44 -9.06
N ASP A 261 -12.67 -37.74 -10.19
CA ASP A 261 -11.37 -37.34 -10.69
C ASP A 261 -10.65 -36.42 -9.70
N ILE A 262 -9.35 -36.62 -9.55
CA ILE A 262 -8.52 -35.75 -8.69
C ILE A 262 -8.43 -34.35 -9.30
N ASN A 263 -8.54 -33.32 -8.47
CA ASN A 263 -8.28 -31.93 -8.87
C ASN A 263 -6.75 -31.69 -8.95
N PRO A 264 -6.16 -31.55 -10.16
CA PRO A 264 -4.72 -31.37 -10.30
C PRO A 264 -4.23 -30.01 -9.82
N ILE A 265 -5.10 -29.01 -9.67
CA ILE A 265 -4.73 -27.68 -9.20
C ILE A 265 -4.35 -27.72 -7.72
N LYS A 266 -5.03 -28.50 -6.92
CA LYS A 266 -4.70 -28.71 -5.50
C LYS A 266 -3.56 -29.70 -5.28
N SER A 267 -3.19 -30.47 -6.31
CA SER A 267 -2.14 -31.49 -6.21
C SER A 267 -0.77 -30.88 -5.94
N THR A 268 0.12 -31.67 -5.35
CA THR A 268 1.46 -31.33 -4.86
C THR A 268 2.40 -30.69 -5.89
N SER A 269 2.13 -30.84 -7.18
CA SER A 269 2.93 -30.25 -8.26
C SER A 269 2.59 -28.78 -8.53
N ASN A 270 1.55 -28.25 -7.91
CA ASN A 270 1.09 -26.89 -8.13
C ASN A 270 1.38 -26.02 -6.91
N THR A 271 1.88 -24.80 -7.17
CA THR A 271 2.35 -23.86 -6.13
C THR A 271 1.37 -22.70 -5.91
N VAL A 272 0.20 -22.75 -6.52
CA VAL A 272 -0.83 -21.72 -6.32
C VAL A 272 -1.41 -21.84 -4.92
N ASP A 273 -1.42 -20.73 -4.19
CA ASP A 273 -2.03 -20.66 -2.85
C ASP A 273 -3.50 -21.10 -2.90
N SER A 274 -3.93 -21.80 -1.86
CA SER A 274 -5.33 -22.22 -1.70
C SER A 274 -6.29 -21.05 -1.48
N ASP A 275 -5.78 -19.90 -1.04
CA ASP A 275 -6.58 -18.69 -0.82
C ASP A 275 -6.39 -17.68 -1.95
N PRO A 276 -7.46 -17.39 -2.72
CA PRO A 276 -7.38 -16.41 -3.79
C PRO A 276 -7.17 -14.99 -3.24
N ALA A 277 -6.48 -14.14 -3.98
CA ALA A 277 -6.41 -12.71 -3.72
C ALA A 277 -7.67 -12.05 -4.26
N VAL A 278 -8.53 -11.60 -3.37
CA VAL A 278 -9.75 -10.89 -3.73
C VAL A 278 -9.49 -9.39 -3.64
N LEU A 279 -9.63 -8.69 -4.76
CA LEU A 279 -9.49 -7.24 -4.83
C LEU A 279 -10.86 -6.62 -5.07
N SER A 280 -11.42 -6.00 -4.04
CA SER A 280 -12.79 -5.46 -4.07
C SER A 280 -12.98 -4.28 -5.05
N ARG A 281 -11.89 -3.67 -5.55
CA ARG A 281 -11.91 -2.52 -6.47
C ARG A 281 -11.66 -2.91 -7.93
N LEU A 282 -11.71 -4.20 -8.27
CA LEU A 282 -11.72 -4.62 -9.65
C LEU A 282 -13.07 -4.31 -10.28
N THR A 283 -13.02 -3.70 -11.47
CA THR A 283 -14.23 -3.25 -12.20
C THR A 283 -14.82 -4.33 -13.11
N SER A 284 -13.97 -5.27 -13.55
CA SER A 284 -14.42 -6.39 -14.38
C SER A 284 -14.86 -7.56 -13.52
N SER A 285 -16.07 -8.06 -13.77
CA SER A 285 -16.61 -9.26 -13.12
C SER A 285 -16.03 -10.56 -13.68
N THR A 286 -15.50 -10.54 -14.92
CA THR A 286 -15.06 -11.74 -15.64
C THR A 286 -13.55 -11.89 -15.70
N ALA A 287 -12.80 -10.79 -15.60
CA ALA A 287 -11.34 -10.81 -15.67
C ALA A 287 -10.71 -11.47 -14.42
N TRP A 288 -9.67 -12.22 -14.65
CA TRP A 288 -8.88 -12.83 -13.59
C TRP A 288 -7.41 -12.94 -13.98
N TRP A 289 -6.56 -13.02 -12.98
CA TRP A 289 -5.10 -13.09 -13.15
C TRP A 289 -4.48 -14.13 -12.23
N VAL A 290 -3.30 -14.58 -12.61
CA VAL A 290 -2.42 -15.39 -11.76
C VAL A 290 -1.14 -14.61 -11.55
N SER A 291 -0.83 -14.27 -10.30
CA SER A 291 0.47 -13.70 -9.95
C SER A 291 1.54 -14.80 -9.93
N THR A 292 2.75 -14.45 -10.33
CA THR A 292 3.90 -15.35 -10.38
C THR A 292 4.98 -14.94 -9.39
N ASP A 293 6.01 -15.76 -9.27
CA ASP A 293 7.20 -15.52 -8.47
C ASP A 293 8.30 -14.71 -9.18
N ALA A 294 7.96 -14.00 -10.27
CA ALA A 294 8.90 -13.13 -10.94
C ALA A 294 9.47 -12.06 -9.99
N PRO A 295 10.82 -11.87 -9.94
CA PRO A 295 11.46 -11.07 -8.89
C PRO A 295 11.09 -9.58 -8.94
N GLU A 296 10.92 -9.02 -10.15
CA GLU A 296 10.63 -7.60 -10.37
C GLU A 296 9.14 -7.37 -10.69
N GLY A 297 8.27 -7.98 -9.89
CA GLY A 297 6.82 -8.00 -10.07
C GLY A 297 6.10 -6.71 -9.69
N ALA A 298 4.84 -6.88 -9.28
CA ALA A 298 3.99 -5.77 -8.86
C ALA A 298 4.50 -5.14 -7.56
N LYS A 299 4.69 -3.81 -7.57
CA LYS A 299 5.29 -3.04 -6.47
C LYS A 299 4.49 -1.80 -6.15
N LEU A 300 4.40 -1.49 -4.87
CA LEU A 300 4.07 -0.16 -4.37
C LEU A 300 5.36 0.47 -3.84
N ILE A 301 5.88 1.46 -4.55
CA ILE A 301 7.15 2.11 -4.22
C ILE A 301 6.86 3.32 -3.35
N VAL A 302 7.18 3.24 -2.07
CA VAL A 302 6.91 4.27 -1.08
C VAL A 302 8.12 5.18 -0.95
N ARG A 303 7.94 6.48 -1.26
CA ARG A 303 8.97 7.50 -1.10
C ARG A 303 8.92 8.16 0.27
N ARG A 304 7.72 8.44 0.74
CA ARG A 304 7.44 8.98 2.07
C ARG A 304 6.24 8.26 2.65
N LYS A 305 6.45 7.64 3.79
CA LYS A 305 5.39 7.02 4.57
C LYS A 305 4.40 8.08 5.03
N LEU A 306 3.29 7.65 5.57
CA LEU A 306 2.27 8.49 6.14
C LEU A 306 2.88 9.53 7.10
N THR A 307 2.58 10.80 6.85
CA THR A 307 2.95 11.92 7.69
C THR A 307 1.68 12.67 8.07
N LYS A 308 1.48 12.86 9.35
CA LYS A 308 0.35 13.60 9.94
C LYS A 308 0.86 14.93 10.45
N SER A 309 0.09 15.98 10.31
CA SER A 309 0.40 17.27 10.92
C SER A 309 -0.87 18.05 11.22
N MET A 310 -0.82 18.81 12.30
CA MET A 310 -1.88 19.68 12.78
C MET A 310 -1.35 21.11 12.88
N GLU A 311 -2.13 22.09 12.41
CA GLU A 311 -1.73 23.48 12.36
C GLU A 311 -2.95 24.38 12.58
N GLY A 312 -2.80 25.45 13.36
CA GLY A 312 -3.82 26.46 13.53
C GLY A 312 -3.78 27.46 12.39
N ASP A 313 -4.94 27.90 11.93
CA ASP A 313 -5.09 28.96 10.95
C ASP A 313 -5.42 30.26 11.65
N PHE A 314 -4.58 31.27 11.45
CA PHE A 314 -4.72 32.57 12.10
C PHE A 314 -5.94 33.37 11.58
N GLU A 315 -6.26 33.22 10.30
CA GLU A 315 -7.34 34.01 9.68
C GLU A 315 -8.73 33.49 10.05
N SER A 316 -8.90 32.17 10.11
CA SER A 316 -10.20 31.54 10.36
C SER A 316 -10.37 31.02 11.79
N ASP A 317 -9.35 31.19 12.66
CA ASP A 317 -9.32 30.66 14.04
C ASP A 317 -9.67 29.15 14.11
N SER A 318 -9.32 28.42 13.02
CA SER A 318 -9.61 26.99 12.88
C SER A 318 -8.35 26.15 13.06
N VAL A 319 -8.51 24.93 13.51
CA VAL A 319 -7.44 23.95 13.58
C VAL A 319 -7.56 23.00 12.40
N ARG A 320 -6.49 22.87 11.62
CA ARG A 320 -6.42 22.02 10.43
C ARG A 320 -5.58 20.79 10.71
N TYR A 321 -6.14 19.63 10.44
CA TYR A 321 -5.44 18.35 10.53
C TYR A 321 -5.32 17.74 9.15
N LYS A 322 -4.08 17.35 8.76
CA LYS A 322 -3.79 16.75 7.45
C LYS A 322 -2.99 15.48 7.60
N ALA A 323 -3.22 14.53 6.70
CA ALA A 323 -2.41 13.36 6.51
C ALA A 323 -1.96 13.28 5.05
N THR A 324 -0.69 13.00 4.82
CA THR A 324 -0.11 12.93 3.47
C THR A 324 0.85 11.76 3.33
N GLU A 325 0.85 11.18 2.13
CA GLU A 325 1.75 10.10 1.73
C GLU A 325 2.33 10.37 0.36
N ARG A 326 3.48 9.76 0.04
CA ARG A 326 4.07 9.88 -1.29
C ARG A 326 4.54 8.53 -1.76
N TYR A 327 3.90 8.01 -2.80
CA TYR A 327 4.18 6.70 -3.39
C TYR A 327 3.81 6.65 -4.86
N ILE A 328 4.15 5.55 -5.51
CA ILE A 328 3.72 5.17 -6.86
C ILE A 328 3.56 3.66 -6.94
N GLU A 329 2.52 3.21 -7.60
CA GLU A 329 2.30 1.82 -7.96
C GLU A 329 2.92 1.53 -9.34
N GLY A 330 3.39 0.30 -9.53
CA GLY A 330 3.93 -0.10 -10.82
C GLY A 330 4.28 -1.57 -10.94
N ILE A 331 4.45 -2.00 -12.17
CA ILE A 331 4.90 -3.33 -12.56
C ILE A 331 6.03 -3.14 -13.56
N THR A 332 7.19 -3.71 -13.27
CA THR A 332 8.35 -3.60 -14.13
C THR A 332 8.48 -4.82 -15.02
N ASP A 333 8.46 -6.02 -14.45
CA ASP A 333 8.42 -7.26 -15.23
C ASP A 333 6.97 -7.72 -15.42
N VAL A 334 6.49 -7.67 -16.64
CA VAL A 334 5.13 -8.10 -17.02
C VAL A 334 4.89 -9.61 -16.81
N ARG A 335 5.97 -10.40 -16.60
CA ARG A 335 5.87 -11.84 -16.28
C ARG A 335 5.35 -12.10 -14.85
N CYS A 336 5.27 -11.07 -14.03
CA CYS A 336 4.70 -11.22 -12.69
C CYS A 336 3.20 -11.49 -12.69
N LEU A 337 2.51 -11.18 -13.79
CA LEU A 337 1.06 -11.28 -13.91
C LEU A 337 0.67 -11.87 -15.26
N TYR A 338 -0.04 -12.98 -15.23
CA TYR A 338 -0.70 -13.59 -16.37
C TYR A 338 -2.20 -13.44 -16.19
N GLY A 339 -2.92 -13.03 -17.21
CA GLY A 339 -4.33 -12.74 -17.07
C GLY A 339 -5.15 -12.94 -18.32
N THR A 340 -6.46 -12.86 -18.16
CA THR A 340 -7.42 -12.85 -19.26
C THR A 340 -8.57 -11.91 -18.92
N PRO A 341 -9.13 -11.19 -19.90
CA PRO A 341 -10.30 -10.34 -19.66
C PRO A 341 -11.56 -11.13 -19.32
N GLY A 342 -11.50 -12.45 -19.44
CA GLY A 342 -12.67 -13.33 -19.36
C GLY A 342 -13.40 -13.47 -20.70
N ALA A 343 -14.54 -14.07 -20.68
CA ALA A 343 -15.45 -14.22 -21.82
C ALA A 343 -16.78 -13.54 -21.55
#